data_2d6b8a0f74f66d66236aca038745a573
#
_entry.id   2d6b8a0f74f66d66236aca038745a573
#
_cell.length_a   1.000
_cell.length_b   1.000
_cell.length_c   1.000
_cell.angle_alpha   90.00
_cell.angle_beta   90.00
_cell.angle_gamma   90.00
#
_symmetry.space_group_name_H-M   'P 1'
#
loop_
_entity.id
_entity.type
_entity.pdbx_description
1 polymer ?
#
loop_
_entity_poly.entity_id
_entity_poly.type
_entity_poly.pdbx_seq_one_letter_code
_entity_poly.pdbx_strand_id
1 'polypeptide(L)'
;MKDDSLKSLRENLGKQDQEILRLLNERGRLAIEVGRVKSRKGREVYDPSQEAKVFAKLTGNNTGPLPDQAVRNIFREIISSSRALQTPISVAYLGPEASFTHQAALAHFGLEASFYPKPAMAEIFRDVERDINPWGVVPIENSLEGSVRQTQSQLIATSAGIRAEIFLRITLCLLASHRRAEKIRRIYSHPHALGQCRDWLRKNLPDCRQIETGSTAEAARRVLEDRGGAAVASRIAATTYGLSVLNEGIEDYPENATRFLVIGKGASKPTGDDKTSILFATPHVPGALHQALTPFSKAKVNLLRIESHPMRERIWEYLFFADFEGHAEEKKTAKVLREMNSWTTFLKNLGSYPRGEQS
;
A
#
# COMPACT_ATOMS: atom_id res chain seq x y z
N MET A 1 -45.52 22.09 10.10
CA MET A 1 -45.46 20.98 9.11
C MET A 1 -44.05 20.60 8.62
N LYS A 2 -43.14 21.53 8.29
CA LYS A 2 -41.76 21.15 7.88
C LYS A 2 -40.89 20.62 9.03
N ASP A 3 -41.12 21.09 10.25
CA ASP A 3 -40.32 20.70 11.43
C ASP A 3 -40.63 19.29 11.94
N ASP A 4 -41.91 18.87 11.85
CA ASP A 4 -42.33 17.50 12.20
C ASP A 4 -41.77 16.44 11.25
N SER A 5 -41.62 16.78 9.98
CA SER A 5 -40.99 15.90 8.98
C SER A 5 -39.51 15.64 9.27
N LEU A 6 -38.76 16.69 9.63
CA LEU A 6 -37.32 16.57 9.95
C LEU A 6 -37.09 15.78 11.26
N LYS A 7 -37.96 15.99 12.25
CA LYS A 7 -37.90 15.24 13.52
C LYS A 7 -38.15 13.75 13.29
N SER A 8 -39.19 13.40 12.52
CA SER A 8 -39.50 12.01 12.16
C SER A 8 -38.37 11.34 11.38
N LEU A 9 -37.72 12.05 10.44
CA LEU A 9 -36.56 11.53 9.70
C LEU A 9 -35.36 11.28 10.61
N ARG A 10 -35.08 12.17 11.55
CA ARG A 10 -34.02 11.98 12.57
C ARG A 10 -34.29 10.80 13.49
N GLU A 11 -35.55 10.62 13.94
CA GLU A 11 -35.95 9.46 14.72
C GLU A 11 -35.76 8.13 13.95
N ASN A 12 -36.10 8.13 12.66
CA ASN A 12 -35.87 6.96 11.79
C ASN A 12 -34.40 6.68 11.57
N LEU A 13 -33.55 7.71 11.35
CA LEU A 13 -32.09 7.55 11.30
C LEU A 13 -31.56 6.95 12.59
N GLY A 14 -32.01 7.43 13.77
CA GLY A 14 -31.60 6.89 15.07
C GLY A 14 -31.96 5.42 15.25
N LYS A 15 -33.09 4.96 14.70
CA LYS A 15 -33.44 3.52 14.69
C LYS A 15 -32.48 2.72 13.81
N GLN A 16 -32.11 3.25 12.63
CA GLN A 16 -31.14 2.61 11.77
C GLN A 16 -29.75 2.52 12.42
N ASP A 17 -29.33 3.58 13.13
CA ASP A 17 -28.06 3.60 13.86
C ASP A 17 -28.00 2.51 14.94
N GLN A 18 -29.10 2.30 15.68
CA GLN A 18 -29.20 1.21 16.66
C GLN A 18 -29.13 -0.17 16.02
N GLU A 19 -29.76 -0.37 14.88
CA GLU A 19 -29.71 -1.64 14.15
C GLU A 19 -28.30 -1.91 13.58
N ILE A 20 -27.64 -0.89 13.03
CA ILE A 20 -26.24 -0.98 12.59
C ILE A 20 -25.35 -1.38 13.77
N LEU A 21 -25.49 -0.73 14.93
CA LEU A 21 -24.72 -1.06 16.14
C LEU A 21 -24.95 -2.51 16.59
N ARG A 22 -26.21 -2.98 16.59
CA ARG A 22 -26.56 -4.36 16.92
C ARG A 22 -25.86 -5.35 15.98
N LEU A 23 -25.94 -5.12 14.64
CA LEU A 23 -25.31 -5.96 13.62
C LEU A 23 -23.78 -5.96 13.70
N LEU A 24 -23.17 -4.81 13.97
CA LEU A 24 -21.71 -4.71 14.16
C LEU A 24 -21.25 -5.55 15.37
N ASN A 25 -21.97 -5.50 16.49
CA ASN A 25 -21.65 -6.30 17.67
C ASN A 25 -21.84 -7.81 17.42
N GLU A 26 -22.89 -8.20 16.70
CA GLU A 26 -23.13 -9.59 16.30
C GLU A 26 -22.00 -10.09 15.39
N ARG A 27 -21.64 -9.31 14.39
CA ARG A 27 -20.50 -9.59 13.52
C ARG A 27 -19.18 -9.71 14.30
N GLY A 28 -18.97 -8.85 15.31
CA GLY A 28 -17.80 -8.91 16.19
C GLY A 28 -17.73 -10.25 16.96
N ARG A 29 -18.84 -10.73 17.51
CA ARG A 29 -18.90 -12.06 18.18
C ARG A 29 -18.55 -13.19 17.23
N LEU A 30 -19.11 -13.19 16.01
CA LEU A 30 -18.76 -14.18 14.97
C LEU A 30 -17.27 -14.10 14.58
N ALA A 31 -16.71 -12.90 14.51
CA ALA A 31 -15.29 -12.73 14.21
C ALA A 31 -14.39 -13.36 15.29
N ILE A 32 -14.73 -13.20 16.57
CA ILE A 32 -14.02 -13.86 17.69
C ILE A 32 -14.06 -15.38 17.53
N GLU A 33 -15.22 -15.95 17.21
CA GLU A 33 -15.36 -17.40 16.98
C GLU A 33 -14.53 -17.88 15.80
N VAL A 34 -14.54 -17.15 14.68
CA VAL A 34 -13.67 -17.42 13.52
C VAL A 34 -12.20 -17.41 13.94
N GLY A 35 -11.78 -16.43 14.74
CA GLY A 35 -10.40 -16.34 15.26
C GLY A 35 -10.02 -17.57 16.07
N ARG A 36 -10.89 -18.03 16.97
CA ARG A 36 -10.67 -19.26 17.76
C ARG A 36 -10.52 -20.52 16.88
N VAL A 37 -11.34 -20.63 15.82
CA VAL A 37 -11.23 -21.76 14.87
C VAL A 37 -9.94 -21.67 14.05
N LYS A 38 -9.55 -20.47 13.60
CA LYS A 38 -8.29 -20.24 12.86
C LYS A 38 -7.09 -20.61 13.73
N SER A 39 -7.04 -20.14 14.97
CA SER A 39 -5.95 -20.44 15.92
C SER A 39 -5.79 -21.95 16.15
N ARG A 40 -6.90 -22.69 16.40
CA ARG A 40 -6.86 -24.16 16.56
C ARG A 40 -6.33 -24.90 15.33
N LYS A 41 -6.48 -24.31 14.13
CA LYS A 41 -6.02 -24.87 12.85
C LYS A 41 -4.68 -24.33 12.39
N GLY A 42 -3.99 -23.53 13.20
CA GLY A 42 -2.72 -22.87 12.82
C GLY A 42 -2.86 -21.93 11.62
N ARG A 43 -4.04 -21.33 11.41
CA ARG A 43 -4.28 -20.39 10.30
C ARG A 43 -4.11 -18.95 10.74
N GLU A 44 -3.52 -18.13 9.88
CA GLU A 44 -3.35 -16.69 10.10
C GLU A 44 -4.72 -15.98 10.21
N VAL A 45 -4.79 -14.97 11.08
CA VAL A 45 -5.98 -14.12 11.24
C VAL A 45 -6.18 -13.27 9.99
N TYR A 46 -5.12 -12.61 9.52
CA TYR A 46 -5.17 -11.82 8.30
C TYR A 46 -5.00 -12.71 7.07
N ASP A 47 -5.98 -12.65 6.17
CA ASP A 47 -6.03 -13.40 4.91
C ASP A 47 -6.46 -12.44 3.79
N PRO A 48 -5.49 -11.88 3.03
CA PRO A 48 -5.77 -10.92 1.96
C PRO A 48 -6.75 -11.46 0.91
N SER A 49 -6.65 -12.76 0.59
CA SER A 49 -7.52 -13.40 -0.39
C SER A 49 -8.97 -13.47 0.07
N GLN A 50 -9.18 -13.75 1.36
CA GLN A 50 -10.52 -13.76 1.93
C GLN A 50 -11.11 -12.35 2.01
N GLU A 51 -10.31 -11.35 2.37
CA GLU A 51 -10.77 -9.95 2.41
C GLU A 51 -11.12 -9.44 1.02
N ALA A 52 -10.32 -9.73 0.00
CA ALA A 52 -10.62 -9.39 -1.38
C ALA A 52 -11.98 -9.96 -1.82
N LYS A 53 -12.26 -11.24 -1.49
CA LYS A 53 -13.58 -11.87 -1.77
C LYS A 53 -14.73 -11.19 -1.05
N VAL A 54 -14.52 -10.75 0.20
CA VAL A 54 -15.54 -9.99 0.96
C VAL A 54 -15.81 -8.66 0.28
N PHE A 55 -14.78 -7.89 -0.09
CA PHE A 55 -14.96 -6.61 -0.78
C PHE A 55 -15.62 -6.77 -2.14
N ALA A 56 -15.21 -7.74 -2.95
CA ALA A 56 -15.84 -8.04 -4.24
C ALA A 56 -17.34 -8.36 -4.09
N LYS A 57 -17.71 -9.16 -3.07
CA LYS A 57 -19.12 -9.46 -2.78
C LYS A 57 -19.91 -8.24 -2.33
N LEU A 58 -19.32 -7.40 -1.49
CA LEU A 58 -19.99 -6.18 -0.99
C LEU A 58 -20.27 -5.19 -2.10
N THR A 59 -19.27 -4.88 -2.93
CA THR A 59 -19.43 -3.96 -4.05
C THR A 59 -20.31 -4.53 -5.16
N GLY A 60 -20.20 -5.83 -5.47
CA GLY A 60 -21.08 -6.49 -6.45
C GLY A 60 -22.56 -6.54 -6.05
N ASN A 61 -22.88 -6.43 -4.75
CA ASN A 61 -24.24 -6.39 -4.22
C ASN A 61 -24.70 -4.96 -3.85
N ASN A 62 -23.86 -3.95 -4.07
CA ASN A 62 -24.21 -2.59 -3.71
C ASN A 62 -25.19 -1.99 -4.74
N THR A 63 -26.42 -1.78 -4.34
CA THR A 63 -27.48 -1.17 -5.17
C THR A 63 -27.94 0.18 -4.62
N GLY A 64 -27.32 0.65 -3.55
CA GLY A 64 -27.78 1.81 -2.80
C GLY A 64 -27.10 3.10 -3.19
N PRO A 65 -27.43 4.21 -2.51
CA PRO A 65 -26.92 5.54 -2.85
C PRO A 65 -25.44 5.74 -2.47
N LEU A 66 -24.85 4.85 -1.66
CA LEU A 66 -23.43 4.94 -1.32
C LEU A 66 -22.58 4.48 -2.49
N PRO A 67 -21.57 5.27 -2.94
CA PRO A 67 -20.63 4.81 -3.93
C PRO A 67 -19.78 3.65 -3.37
N ASP A 68 -19.34 2.75 -4.24
CA ASP A 68 -18.57 1.55 -3.85
C ASP A 68 -17.33 1.88 -3.01
N GLN A 69 -16.66 2.98 -3.30
CA GLN A 69 -15.51 3.44 -2.52
C GLN A 69 -15.88 3.77 -1.07
N ALA A 70 -17.05 4.37 -0.82
CA ALA A 70 -17.54 4.63 0.53
C ALA A 70 -17.85 3.31 1.27
N VAL A 71 -18.48 2.35 0.59
CA VAL A 71 -18.73 1.01 1.12
C VAL A 71 -17.40 0.34 1.50
N ARG A 72 -16.39 0.37 0.62
CA ARG A 72 -15.06 -0.18 0.91
C ARG A 72 -14.41 0.47 2.13
N ASN A 73 -14.46 1.78 2.24
CA ASN A 73 -13.86 2.50 3.37
C ASN A 73 -14.51 2.11 4.71
N ILE A 74 -15.84 2.07 4.75
CA ILE A 74 -16.60 1.67 5.94
C ILE A 74 -16.24 0.21 6.32
N PHE A 75 -16.32 -0.72 5.37
CA PHE A 75 -16.06 -2.13 5.65
C PHE A 75 -14.59 -2.42 5.95
N ARG A 76 -13.64 -1.61 5.49
CA ARG A 76 -12.24 -1.70 5.89
C ARG A 76 -12.09 -1.51 7.41
N GLU A 77 -12.72 -0.49 7.99
CA GLU A 77 -12.67 -0.26 9.43
C GLU A 77 -13.43 -1.34 10.22
N ILE A 78 -14.57 -1.79 9.72
CA ILE A 78 -15.31 -2.92 10.32
C ILE A 78 -14.45 -4.20 10.33
N ILE A 79 -13.73 -4.49 9.25
CA ILE A 79 -12.85 -5.66 9.14
C ILE A 79 -11.62 -5.48 10.04
N SER A 80 -11.02 -4.29 10.07
CA SER A 80 -9.90 -3.96 10.94
C SER A 80 -10.24 -4.17 12.42
N SER A 81 -11.34 -3.58 12.89
CA SER A 81 -11.83 -3.77 14.25
C SER A 81 -12.14 -5.23 14.57
N SER A 82 -12.72 -5.96 13.61
CA SER A 82 -13.00 -7.39 13.78
C SER A 82 -11.73 -8.25 13.86
N ARG A 83 -10.64 -7.87 13.18
CA ARG A 83 -9.34 -8.53 13.29
C ARG A 83 -8.70 -8.25 14.64
N ALA A 84 -8.75 -7.02 15.11
CA ALA A 84 -8.22 -6.63 16.42
C ALA A 84 -8.86 -7.43 17.57
N LEU A 85 -10.15 -7.76 17.48
CA LEU A 85 -10.84 -8.64 18.42
C LEU A 85 -10.34 -10.10 18.39
N GLN A 86 -9.69 -10.53 17.31
CA GLN A 86 -9.12 -11.88 17.20
C GLN A 86 -7.68 -11.93 17.70
N THR A 87 -6.80 -11.13 17.08
CA THR A 87 -5.39 -10.98 17.43
C THR A 87 -4.92 -9.63 16.86
N PRO A 88 -4.27 -8.79 17.66
CA PRO A 88 -3.68 -7.56 17.16
C PRO A 88 -2.71 -7.82 16.02
N ILE A 89 -2.82 -7.05 14.95
CA ILE A 89 -1.91 -7.13 13.81
C ILE A 89 -0.79 -6.11 14.00
N SER A 90 0.46 -6.59 13.92
CA SER A 90 1.67 -5.76 13.96
C SER A 90 2.25 -5.60 12.56
N VAL A 91 2.48 -4.36 12.15
CA VAL A 91 2.94 -3.99 10.81
C VAL A 91 4.20 -3.12 10.91
N ALA A 92 5.32 -3.61 10.38
CA ALA A 92 6.51 -2.78 10.17
C ALA A 92 6.38 -1.99 8.86
N TYR A 93 6.79 -0.74 8.84
CA TYR A 93 6.75 0.08 7.63
C TYR A 93 7.96 1.02 7.56
N LEU A 94 8.28 1.52 6.35
CA LEU A 94 9.35 2.51 6.19
C LEU A 94 8.90 3.83 6.80
N GLY A 95 9.54 4.18 7.92
CA GLY A 95 9.30 5.42 8.65
C GLY A 95 9.82 6.68 7.94
N PRO A 96 9.68 7.79 8.59
CA PRO A 96 9.06 8.00 9.89
C PRO A 96 7.53 7.92 9.89
N GLU A 97 6.92 8.11 11.08
CA GLU A 97 5.47 8.28 11.20
C GLU A 97 4.96 9.41 10.29
N ALA A 98 3.73 9.28 9.78
CA ALA A 98 3.13 10.18 8.80
C ALA A 98 3.81 10.21 7.42
N SER A 99 4.70 9.27 7.12
CA SER A 99 5.21 9.04 5.75
C SER A 99 4.11 8.47 4.83
N PHE A 100 4.32 8.51 3.51
CA PHE A 100 3.41 7.86 2.56
C PHE A 100 3.33 6.35 2.75
N THR A 101 4.42 5.70 3.23
CA THR A 101 4.39 4.28 3.59
C THR A 101 3.50 4.03 4.79
N HIS A 102 3.51 4.93 5.81
CA HIS A 102 2.56 4.87 6.92
C HIS A 102 1.12 5.03 6.44
N GLN A 103 0.87 6.00 5.55
CA GLN A 103 -0.45 6.21 4.96
C GLN A 103 -0.94 4.98 4.19
N ALA A 104 -0.07 4.33 3.41
CA ALA A 104 -0.39 3.09 2.71
C ALA A 104 -0.70 1.94 3.69
N ALA A 105 0.06 1.82 4.77
CA ALA A 105 -0.17 0.81 5.80
C ALA A 105 -1.53 1.01 6.50
N LEU A 106 -1.85 2.24 6.90
CA LEU A 106 -3.16 2.60 7.48
C LEU A 106 -4.31 2.33 6.49
N ALA A 107 -4.14 2.72 5.23
CA ALA A 107 -5.16 2.52 4.19
C ALA A 107 -5.44 1.03 3.93
N HIS A 108 -4.50 0.14 4.18
CA HIS A 108 -4.64 -1.29 3.95
C HIS A 108 -5.11 -2.05 5.19
N PHE A 109 -4.47 -1.81 6.33
CA PHE A 109 -4.74 -2.56 7.56
C PHE A 109 -5.84 -1.94 8.43
N GLY A 110 -6.24 -0.67 8.20
CA GLY A 110 -7.15 0.09 9.04
C GLY A 110 -6.49 0.58 10.33
N LEU A 111 -7.27 1.29 11.15
CA LEU A 111 -6.74 2.02 12.31
C LEU A 111 -6.41 1.14 13.52
N GLU A 112 -6.98 -0.07 13.61
CA GLU A 112 -6.84 -0.95 14.77
C GLU A 112 -5.56 -1.81 14.72
N ALA A 113 -4.74 -1.74 13.67
CA ALA A 113 -3.44 -2.39 13.63
C ALA A 113 -2.38 -1.57 14.37
N SER A 114 -1.36 -2.25 14.89
CA SER A 114 -0.19 -1.61 15.52
C SER A 114 0.89 -1.37 14.47
N PHE A 115 1.33 -0.12 14.32
CA PHE A 115 2.28 0.28 13.30
C PHE A 115 3.65 0.63 13.88
N TYR A 116 4.71 0.03 13.34
CA TYR A 116 6.09 0.17 13.82
C TYR A 116 6.99 0.76 12.73
N PRO A 117 7.37 2.06 12.84
CA PRO A 117 8.25 2.69 11.87
C PRO A 117 9.67 2.09 11.95
N LYS A 118 10.27 1.81 10.81
CA LYS A 118 11.66 1.37 10.68
C LYS A 118 12.46 2.35 9.86
N PRO A 119 13.72 2.60 10.23
CA PRO A 119 14.58 3.56 9.51
C PRO A 119 15.05 3.03 8.15
N ALA A 120 15.05 1.71 7.95
CA ALA A 120 15.55 1.10 6.73
C ALA A 120 14.70 -0.09 6.26
N MET A 121 14.64 -0.29 4.93
CA MET A 121 13.94 -1.41 4.30
C MET A 121 14.39 -2.76 4.87
N ALA A 122 15.70 -2.97 5.03
CA ALA A 122 16.25 -4.22 5.53
C ALA A 122 15.72 -4.62 6.92
N GLU A 123 15.39 -3.64 7.76
CA GLU A 123 14.84 -3.91 9.09
C GLU A 123 13.39 -4.41 9.00
N ILE A 124 12.60 -3.91 8.04
CA ILE A 124 11.23 -4.37 7.81
C ILE A 124 11.24 -5.84 7.38
N PHE A 125 12.08 -6.20 6.40
CA PHE A 125 12.22 -7.59 5.94
C PHE A 125 12.69 -8.51 7.05
N ARG A 126 13.67 -8.07 7.86
CA ARG A 126 14.18 -8.82 9.01
C ARG A 126 13.11 -9.07 10.08
N ASP A 127 12.29 -8.06 10.37
CA ASP A 127 11.20 -8.18 11.34
C ASP A 127 10.16 -9.21 10.88
N VAL A 128 9.80 -9.19 9.59
CA VAL A 128 8.87 -10.17 9.01
C VAL A 128 9.47 -11.58 9.05
N GLU A 129 10.73 -11.74 8.68
CA GLU A 129 11.40 -13.05 8.70
C GLU A 129 11.52 -13.65 10.11
N ARG A 130 11.66 -12.80 11.13
CA ARG A 130 11.78 -13.20 12.55
C ARG A 130 10.45 -13.23 13.30
N ASP A 131 9.33 -12.96 12.66
CA ASP A 131 8.00 -12.83 13.30
C ASP A 131 7.94 -11.77 14.41
N ILE A 132 8.82 -10.78 14.39
CA ILE A 132 8.75 -9.63 15.31
C ILE A 132 7.54 -8.76 14.94
N ASN A 133 7.44 -8.42 13.66
CA ASN A 133 6.26 -7.84 13.05
C ASN A 133 5.90 -8.74 11.85
N PRO A 134 4.85 -9.57 11.95
CA PRO A 134 4.52 -10.56 10.92
C PRO A 134 4.23 -9.96 9.53
N TRP A 135 3.94 -8.66 9.49
CA TRP A 135 3.61 -7.93 8.28
C TRP A 135 4.54 -6.73 8.07
N GLY A 136 4.87 -6.48 6.80
CA GLY A 136 5.65 -5.31 6.41
C GLY A 136 5.02 -4.57 5.25
N VAL A 137 5.14 -3.24 5.22
CA VAL A 137 4.75 -2.40 4.08
C VAL A 137 5.97 -1.67 3.54
N VAL A 138 6.25 -1.86 2.25
CA VAL A 138 7.42 -1.29 1.58
C VAL A 138 7.04 -0.70 0.22
N PRO A 139 7.57 0.46 -0.20
CA PRO A 139 7.38 0.98 -1.54
C PRO A 139 8.17 0.14 -2.55
N ILE A 140 7.59 -0.15 -3.73
CA ILE A 140 8.27 -0.89 -4.81
C ILE A 140 8.45 -0.05 -6.06
N GLU A 141 7.54 0.88 -6.32
CA GLU A 141 7.54 1.67 -7.55
C GLU A 141 6.77 2.98 -7.37
N ASN A 142 7.29 4.05 -7.93
CA ASN A 142 6.58 5.31 -8.08
C ASN A 142 6.39 5.62 -9.56
N SER A 143 5.22 6.15 -9.95
CA SER A 143 4.88 6.40 -11.36
C SER A 143 5.78 7.41 -12.06
N LEU A 144 6.43 8.32 -11.31
CA LEU A 144 7.34 9.36 -11.86
C LEU A 144 8.82 8.96 -11.72
N GLU A 145 9.20 8.32 -10.64
CA GLU A 145 10.59 8.03 -10.28
C GLU A 145 11.02 6.59 -10.64
N GLY A 146 10.04 5.72 -10.95
CA GLY A 146 10.29 4.32 -11.26
C GLY A 146 10.49 3.46 -10.02
N SER A 147 11.31 2.44 -10.15
CA SER A 147 11.44 1.37 -9.17
C SER A 147 12.30 1.70 -7.97
N VAL A 148 11.87 1.23 -6.80
CA VAL A 148 12.62 1.35 -5.55
C VAL A 148 13.65 0.21 -5.44
N ARG A 149 14.86 0.47 -5.91
CA ARG A 149 15.96 -0.52 -5.97
C ARG A 149 16.28 -1.18 -4.62
N GLN A 150 16.12 -0.45 -3.52
CA GLN A 150 16.36 -0.98 -2.18
C GLN A 150 15.39 -2.13 -1.85
N THR A 151 14.11 -1.97 -2.17
CA THR A 151 13.09 -3.01 -1.98
C THR A 151 13.37 -4.22 -2.87
N GLN A 152 13.71 -3.97 -4.15
CA GLN A 152 14.08 -5.06 -5.07
C GLN A 152 15.26 -5.88 -4.54
N SER A 153 16.31 -5.20 -4.05
CA SER A 153 17.49 -5.89 -3.47
C SER A 153 17.11 -6.77 -2.27
N GLN A 154 16.16 -6.34 -1.42
CA GLN A 154 15.70 -7.16 -0.31
C GLN A 154 14.87 -8.37 -0.79
N LEU A 155 14.01 -8.19 -1.81
CA LEU A 155 13.18 -9.27 -2.38
C LEU A 155 14.02 -10.41 -2.99
N ILE A 156 15.25 -10.14 -3.44
CA ILE A 156 16.17 -11.16 -3.95
C ILE A 156 16.53 -12.17 -2.85
N ALA A 157 16.88 -11.67 -1.66
CA ALA A 157 17.44 -12.49 -0.58
C ALA A 157 16.40 -13.01 0.43
N THR A 158 15.25 -12.31 0.57
CA THR A 158 14.27 -12.62 1.62
C THR A 158 13.54 -13.95 1.41
N SER A 159 13.13 -14.56 2.53
CA SER A 159 12.15 -15.66 2.58
C SER A 159 10.70 -15.16 2.67
N ALA A 160 10.48 -13.87 2.96
CA ALA A 160 9.15 -13.27 2.98
C ALA A 160 8.56 -13.20 1.56
N GLY A 161 7.25 -13.45 1.45
CA GLY A 161 6.52 -13.35 0.21
C GLY A 161 5.69 -12.07 0.11
N ILE A 162 5.34 -11.68 -1.12
CA ILE A 162 4.38 -10.63 -1.37
C ILE A 162 2.97 -11.22 -1.13
N ARG A 163 2.17 -10.55 -0.29
CA ARG A 163 0.84 -11.00 0.11
C ARG A 163 -0.28 -10.09 -0.41
N ALA A 164 0.04 -8.82 -0.67
CA ALA A 164 -0.86 -7.86 -1.29
C ALA A 164 -0.07 -6.71 -1.93
N GLU A 165 -0.74 -5.92 -2.75
CA GLU A 165 -0.23 -4.65 -3.25
C GLU A 165 -1.19 -3.51 -2.91
N ILE A 166 -0.66 -2.29 -2.77
CA ILE A 166 -1.40 -1.08 -2.46
C ILE A 166 -0.99 -0.03 -3.47
N PHE A 167 -1.95 0.57 -4.16
CA PHE A 167 -1.73 1.76 -4.95
C PHE A 167 -2.20 2.96 -4.13
N LEU A 168 -1.32 3.93 -3.92
CA LEU A 168 -1.62 5.15 -3.19
C LEU A 168 -1.31 6.35 -4.08
N ARG A 169 -2.31 7.16 -4.38
CA ARG A 169 -2.11 8.46 -5.00
C ARG A 169 -1.33 9.36 -4.05
N ILE A 170 -0.29 10.00 -4.55
CA ILE A 170 0.58 10.88 -3.78
C ILE A 170 0.07 12.30 -3.92
N THR A 171 -0.68 12.75 -2.93
CA THR A 171 -1.16 14.12 -2.84
C THR A 171 -0.28 14.90 -1.86
N LEU A 172 0.31 15.98 -2.33
CA LEU A 172 1.16 16.85 -1.54
C LEU A 172 0.38 18.09 -1.08
N CYS A 173 0.57 18.43 0.21
CA CYS A 173 -0.07 19.57 0.84
C CYS A 173 0.98 20.56 1.34
N LEU A 174 0.66 21.85 1.29
CA LEU A 174 1.39 22.87 2.01
C LEU A 174 0.85 22.95 3.44
N LEU A 175 1.69 22.62 4.41
CA LEU A 175 1.35 22.53 5.82
C LEU A 175 2.08 23.59 6.64
N ALA A 176 1.39 24.24 7.59
CA ALA A 176 2.02 25.21 8.50
C ALA A 176 1.39 25.13 9.89
N SER A 177 2.08 25.69 10.91
CA SER A 177 1.56 25.83 12.26
C SER A 177 0.47 26.90 12.39
N HIS A 178 0.17 27.63 11.33
CA HIS A 178 -0.83 28.69 11.27
C HIS A 178 -1.51 28.74 9.89
N ARG A 179 -2.63 29.50 9.78
CA ARG A 179 -3.41 29.61 8.54
C ARG A 179 -3.06 30.82 7.67
N ARG A 180 -1.88 31.43 7.85
CA ARG A 180 -1.48 32.69 7.19
C ARG A 180 -0.31 32.42 6.24
N ALA A 181 -0.58 32.26 4.95
CA ALA A 181 0.43 31.97 3.92
C ALA A 181 1.47 33.10 3.79
N GLU A 182 1.06 34.35 3.99
CA GLU A 182 1.95 35.54 3.92
C GLU A 182 3.07 35.58 4.96
N LYS A 183 2.99 34.73 6.00
CA LYS A 183 4.02 34.60 7.04
C LYS A 183 5.11 33.59 6.70
N ILE A 184 4.94 32.79 5.62
CA ILE A 184 5.88 31.76 5.25
C ILE A 184 7.13 32.42 4.68
N ARG A 185 8.31 31.96 5.12
CA ARG A 185 9.62 32.38 4.66
C ARG A 185 10.50 31.19 4.28
N ARG A 186 10.18 30.00 4.80
CA ARG A 186 10.93 28.75 4.58
C ARG A 186 9.98 27.63 4.27
N ILE A 187 10.37 26.79 3.29
CA ILE A 187 9.62 25.62 2.86
C ILE A 187 10.52 24.41 3.07
N TYR A 188 10.08 23.47 3.89
CA TYR A 188 10.78 22.24 4.20
C TYR A 188 10.15 21.08 3.43
N SER A 189 10.95 20.23 2.80
CA SER A 189 10.51 18.92 2.31
C SER A 189 11.68 18.05 1.86
N HIS A 190 11.36 16.80 1.50
CA HIS A 190 12.29 15.93 0.79
C HIS A 190 12.54 16.48 -0.62
N PRO A 191 13.78 16.40 -1.18
CA PRO A 191 14.12 16.92 -2.50
C PRO A 191 13.16 16.51 -3.61
N HIS A 192 12.73 15.25 -3.64
CA HIS A 192 11.77 14.75 -4.62
C HIS A 192 10.42 15.48 -4.53
N ALA A 193 9.89 15.69 -3.32
CA ALA A 193 8.62 16.39 -3.14
C ALA A 193 8.70 17.88 -3.48
N LEU A 194 9.85 18.54 -3.20
CA LEU A 194 10.10 19.91 -3.68
C LEU A 194 10.15 19.96 -5.20
N GLY A 195 10.77 18.96 -5.84
CA GLY A 195 10.82 18.84 -7.29
C GLY A 195 9.45 18.64 -7.93
N GLN A 196 8.58 17.84 -7.29
CA GLN A 196 7.22 17.57 -7.74
C GLN A 196 6.25 18.75 -7.57
N CYS A 197 6.60 19.76 -6.77
CA CYS A 197 5.80 20.97 -6.53
C CYS A 197 6.51 22.25 -7.05
N ARG A 198 7.53 22.10 -7.89
CA ARG A 198 8.42 23.22 -8.30
C ARG A 198 7.66 24.38 -8.92
N ASP A 199 6.78 24.10 -9.87
CA ASP A 199 6.07 25.15 -10.61
C ASP A 199 5.03 25.82 -9.73
N TRP A 200 4.31 25.05 -8.91
CA TRP A 200 3.37 25.58 -7.94
C TRP A 200 4.08 26.48 -6.92
N LEU A 201 5.19 26.04 -6.33
CA LEU A 201 5.97 26.80 -5.35
C LEU A 201 6.52 28.10 -5.94
N ARG A 202 7.07 28.05 -7.16
CA ARG A 202 7.60 29.23 -7.86
C ARG A 202 6.51 30.27 -8.12
N LYS A 203 5.30 29.84 -8.44
CA LYS A 203 4.14 30.72 -8.71
C LYS A 203 3.59 31.36 -7.45
N ASN A 204 3.43 30.59 -6.38
CA ASN A 204 2.69 31.01 -5.18
C ASN A 204 3.57 31.49 -4.02
N LEU A 205 4.82 31.05 -3.93
CA LEU A 205 5.77 31.33 -2.86
C LEU A 205 7.19 31.60 -3.41
N PRO A 206 7.37 32.54 -4.37
CA PRO A 206 8.63 32.73 -5.08
C PRO A 206 9.79 33.17 -4.16
N ASP A 207 9.50 33.91 -3.10
CA ASP A 207 10.51 34.48 -2.20
C ASP A 207 10.84 33.54 -1.01
N CYS A 208 10.24 32.36 -0.94
CA CYS A 208 10.47 31.43 0.15
C CYS A 208 11.72 30.58 -0.09
N ARG A 209 12.58 30.50 0.92
CA ARG A 209 13.74 29.61 0.88
C ARG A 209 13.32 28.16 1.02
N GLN A 210 13.69 27.31 0.07
CA GLN A 210 13.49 25.87 0.15
C GLN A 210 14.64 25.21 0.93
N ILE A 211 14.29 24.30 1.86
CA ILE A 211 15.22 23.61 2.75
C ILE A 211 14.93 22.11 2.68
N GLU A 212 15.91 21.36 2.28
CA GLU A 212 15.81 19.90 2.15
C GLU A 212 15.81 19.22 3.52
N THR A 213 15.03 18.14 3.63
CA THR A 213 14.93 17.26 4.79
C THR A 213 14.99 15.80 4.34
N GLY A 214 15.28 14.88 5.27
CA GLY A 214 15.37 13.44 4.97
C GLY A 214 14.05 12.79 4.57
N SER A 215 12.89 13.42 4.90
CA SER A 215 11.56 12.97 4.49
C SER A 215 10.54 14.11 4.56
N THR A 216 9.40 13.94 3.86
CA THR A 216 8.28 14.88 3.95
C THR A 216 7.67 14.93 5.36
N ALA A 217 7.65 13.82 6.08
CA ALA A 217 7.16 13.76 7.47
C ALA A 217 8.13 14.45 8.44
N GLU A 218 9.44 14.35 8.24
CA GLU A 218 10.44 15.13 8.98
C GLU A 218 10.24 16.62 8.75
N ALA A 219 9.98 17.03 7.50
CA ALA A 219 9.67 18.41 7.17
C ALA A 219 8.48 18.95 7.96
N ALA A 220 7.40 18.17 8.04
CA ALA A 220 6.22 18.53 8.80
C ALA A 220 6.53 18.69 10.32
N ARG A 221 7.32 17.77 10.89
CA ARG A 221 7.76 17.88 12.29
C ARG A 221 8.60 19.14 12.54
N ARG A 222 9.48 19.50 11.60
CA ARG A 222 10.35 20.68 11.72
C ARG A 222 9.59 21.99 11.77
N VAL A 223 8.42 22.06 11.11
CA VAL A 223 7.54 23.24 11.13
C VAL A 223 6.98 23.53 12.53
N LEU A 224 6.90 22.54 13.42
CA LEU A 224 6.45 22.77 14.81
C LEU A 224 7.39 23.70 15.56
N GLU A 225 8.68 23.71 15.21
CA GLU A 225 9.74 24.51 15.83
C GLU A 225 9.99 25.84 15.09
N ASP A 226 9.38 26.04 13.91
CA ASP A 226 9.58 27.20 13.03
C ASP A 226 8.27 27.87 12.62
N ARG A 227 7.91 28.95 13.33
CA ARG A 227 6.70 29.74 13.04
C ARG A 227 6.69 30.41 11.64
N GLY A 228 7.83 30.57 11.00
CA GLY A 228 7.96 31.10 9.63
C GLY A 228 8.12 29.99 8.59
N GLY A 229 8.04 28.75 9.00
CA GLY A 229 8.19 27.56 8.16
C GLY A 229 6.86 26.99 7.67
N ALA A 230 6.91 26.38 6.50
CA ALA A 230 5.87 25.48 5.99
C ALA A 230 6.51 24.18 5.48
N ALA A 231 5.75 23.09 5.46
CA ALA A 231 6.20 21.83 4.91
C ALA A 231 5.38 21.46 3.67
N VAL A 232 6.04 20.88 2.68
CA VAL A 232 5.38 20.12 1.64
C VAL A 232 5.37 18.66 2.09
N ALA A 233 4.18 18.15 2.44
CA ALA A 233 4.03 16.81 3.01
C ALA A 233 2.65 16.21 2.72
N SER A 234 2.43 14.99 3.18
CA SER A 234 1.15 14.29 3.06
C SER A 234 0.08 14.90 3.99
N ARG A 235 -1.19 14.72 3.66
CA ARG A 235 -2.31 15.14 4.51
C ARG A 235 -2.29 14.48 5.89
N ILE A 236 -1.86 13.24 5.99
CA ILE A 236 -1.75 12.55 7.27
C ILE A 236 -0.74 13.24 8.20
N ALA A 237 0.31 13.85 7.67
CA ALA A 237 1.26 14.61 8.48
C ALA A 237 0.62 15.84 9.14
N ALA A 238 -0.37 16.46 8.49
CA ALA A 238 -1.14 17.54 9.11
C ALA A 238 -1.90 17.06 10.36
N THR A 239 -2.59 15.93 10.22
CA THR A 239 -3.36 15.34 11.34
C THR A 239 -2.45 14.86 12.47
N THR A 240 -1.37 14.15 12.13
CA THR A 240 -0.43 13.59 13.12
C THR A 240 0.27 14.69 13.94
N TYR A 241 0.67 15.78 13.29
CA TYR A 241 1.45 16.84 13.93
C TYR A 241 0.62 18.09 14.28
N GLY A 242 -0.71 18.07 14.10
CA GLY A 242 -1.58 19.20 14.44
C GLY A 242 -1.34 20.43 13.57
N LEU A 243 -0.90 20.27 12.32
CA LEU A 243 -0.64 21.34 11.37
C LEU A 243 -1.89 21.70 10.56
N SER A 244 -1.97 22.97 10.16
CA SER A 244 -3.01 23.45 9.25
C SER A 244 -2.63 23.13 7.80
N VAL A 245 -3.56 22.56 7.03
CA VAL A 245 -3.45 22.45 5.58
C VAL A 245 -3.78 23.81 4.98
N LEU A 246 -2.81 24.45 4.34
CA LEU A 246 -2.99 25.73 3.65
C LEU A 246 -3.47 25.51 2.21
N ASN A 247 -2.86 24.57 1.53
CA ASN A 247 -3.21 24.15 0.16
C ASN A 247 -3.05 22.63 0.06
N GLU A 248 -3.89 22.02 -0.73
CA GLU A 248 -3.88 20.58 -1.02
C GLU A 248 -3.78 20.37 -2.54
N GLY A 249 -3.09 19.29 -2.97
CA GLY A 249 -2.91 19.01 -4.38
C GLY A 249 -1.99 20.01 -5.05
N ILE A 250 -0.84 20.29 -4.42
CA ILE A 250 0.13 21.26 -4.92
C ILE A 250 1.20 20.64 -5.82
N GLU A 251 1.13 19.33 -6.04
CA GLU A 251 2.00 18.61 -6.99
C GLU A 251 1.73 19.05 -8.45
N ASP A 252 2.78 19.21 -9.23
CA ASP A 252 2.71 19.63 -10.64
C ASP A 252 2.11 18.52 -11.54
N TYR A 253 2.20 17.25 -11.08
CA TYR A 253 1.67 16.06 -11.76
C TYR A 253 0.66 15.33 -10.86
N PRO A 254 -0.66 15.59 -11.03
CA PRO A 254 -1.69 15.08 -10.11
C PRO A 254 -1.92 13.56 -10.19
N GLU A 255 -1.41 12.90 -11.22
CA GLU A 255 -1.52 11.43 -11.39
C GLU A 255 -0.35 10.66 -10.77
N ASN A 256 0.43 11.31 -9.90
CA ASN A 256 1.51 10.65 -9.18
C ASN A 256 0.96 9.60 -8.22
N ALA A 257 1.38 8.35 -8.40
CA ALA A 257 1.01 7.23 -7.54
C ALA A 257 2.25 6.42 -7.16
N THR A 258 2.21 5.87 -5.95
CA THR A 258 3.21 4.91 -5.49
C THR A 258 2.55 3.57 -5.23
N ARG A 259 3.16 2.52 -5.77
CA ARG A 259 2.82 1.12 -5.48
C ARG A 259 3.64 0.66 -4.29
N PHE A 260 2.95 0.11 -3.29
CA PHE A 260 3.55 -0.52 -2.12
C PHE A 260 3.24 -2.02 -2.14
N LEU A 261 4.10 -2.79 -1.51
CA LEU A 261 3.90 -4.21 -1.28
C LEU A 261 3.63 -4.47 0.19
N VAL A 262 2.69 -5.34 0.46
CA VAL A 262 2.52 -5.98 1.77
C VAL A 262 3.31 -7.28 1.73
N ILE A 263 4.30 -7.39 2.61
CA ILE A 263 5.13 -8.58 2.75
C ILE A 263 4.77 -9.33 4.03
N GLY A 264 4.85 -10.65 3.97
CA GLY A 264 4.55 -11.55 5.09
C GLY A 264 5.01 -12.96 4.78
N LYS A 265 4.97 -13.86 5.76
CA LYS A 265 5.21 -15.30 5.55
C LYS A 265 4.00 -15.97 4.90
N GLY A 266 4.19 -17.20 4.41
CA GLY A 266 3.13 -18.01 3.81
C GLY A 266 2.72 -17.56 2.40
N ALA A 267 1.62 -18.12 1.90
CA ALA A 267 1.07 -17.87 0.58
C ALA A 267 -0.41 -17.46 0.65
N SER A 268 -0.84 -16.59 -0.25
CA SER A 268 -2.25 -16.25 -0.43
C SER A 268 -2.93 -17.32 -1.26
N LYS A 269 -4.25 -17.46 -1.13
CA LYS A 269 -5.03 -18.40 -1.95
C LYS A 269 -5.59 -17.71 -3.19
N PRO A 270 -5.88 -18.46 -4.27
CA PRO A 270 -6.49 -17.90 -5.46
C PRO A 270 -7.81 -17.17 -5.17
N THR A 271 -7.98 -16.00 -5.78
CA THR A 271 -9.22 -15.21 -5.71
C THR A 271 -9.98 -15.20 -7.03
N GLY A 272 -9.30 -15.47 -8.14
CA GLY A 272 -9.80 -15.37 -9.50
C GLY A 272 -9.42 -14.04 -10.19
N ASP A 273 -8.97 -13.04 -9.45
CA ASP A 273 -8.36 -11.80 -9.95
C ASP A 273 -7.05 -11.55 -9.19
N ASP A 274 -6.02 -12.30 -9.60
CA ASP A 274 -4.75 -12.34 -8.91
C ASP A 274 -3.61 -11.86 -9.81
N LYS A 275 -2.55 -11.43 -9.18
CA LYS A 275 -1.25 -11.10 -9.76
C LYS A 275 -0.18 -11.98 -9.14
N THR A 276 0.76 -12.44 -9.94
CA THR A 276 1.95 -13.13 -9.46
C THR A 276 3.20 -12.33 -9.81
N SER A 277 4.07 -12.14 -8.84
CA SER A 277 5.39 -11.54 -9.00
C SER A 277 6.46 -12.62 -8.94
N ILE A 278 7.38 -12.58 -9.88
CA ILE A 278 8.51 -13.51 -9.96
C ILE A 278 9.82 -12.78 -10.14
N LEU A 279 10.89 -13.46 -9.77
CA LEU A 279 12.27 -13.07 -10.02
C LEU A 279 12.95 -14.21 -10.79
N PHE A 280 13.62 -13.91 -11.90
CA PHE A 280 14.30 -14.92 -12.68
C PHE A 280 15.58 -14.42 -13.33
N ALA A 281 16.46 -15.33 -13.70
CA ALA A 281 17.64 -15.08 -14.52
C ALA A 281 17.65 -16.02 -15.73
N THR A 282 18.21 -15.55 -16.84
CA THR A 282 18.37 -16.32 -18.06
C THR A 282 19.85 -16.58 -18.36
N PRO A 283 20.19 -17.63 -19.13
CA PRO A 283 21.54 -17.76 -19.69
C PRO A 283 21.91 -16.51 -20.50
N HIS A 284 23.18 -16.14 -20.48
CA HIS A 284 23.67 -14.99 -21.26
C HIS A 284 23.94 -15.39 -22.72
N VAL A 285 22.89 -15.69 -23.46
CA VAL A 285 22.94 -16.06 -24.88
C VAL A 285 21.84 -15.33 -25.66
N PRO A 286 22.03 -15.11 -26.97
CA PRO A 286 21.03 -14.46 -27.81
C PRO A 286 19.66 -15.20 -27.75
N GLY A 287 18.58 -14.43 -27.57
CA GLY A 287 17.22 -14.97 -27.53
C GLY A 287 16.78 -15.58 -26.20
N ALA A 288 17.64 -15.68 -25.16
CA ALA A 288 17.32 -16.32 -23.90
C ALA A 288 16.08 -15.72 -23.20
N LEU A 289 16.02 -14.39 -23.10
CA LEU A 289 14.86 -13.70 -22.52
C LEU A 289 13.57 -13.96 -23.33
N HIS A 290 13.65 -13.96 -24.66
CA HIS A 290 12.51 -14.28 -25.52
C HIS A 290 12.01 -15.72 -25.27
N GLN A 291 12.93 -16.69 -25.15
CA GLN A 291 12.57 -18.08 -24.84
C GLN A 291 11.90 -18.20 -23.45
N ALA A 292 12.45 -17.55 -22.45
CA ALA A 292 11.89 -17.54 -21.10
C ALA A 292 10.47 -16.93 -21.04
N LEU A 293 10.16 -15.93 -21.87
CA LEU A 293 8.85 -15.27 -21.93
C LEU A 293 7.85 -15.94 -22.88
N THR A 294 8.31 -16.80 -23.81
CA THR A 294 7.45 -17.48 -24.77
C THR A 294 6.28 -18.27 -24.14
N PRO A 295 6.42 -18.97 -22.98
CA PRO A 295 5.32 -19.66 -22.32
C PRO A 295 4.13 -18.77 -21.97
N PHE A 296 4.36 -17.50 -21.59
CA PHE A 296 3.31 -16.54 -21.29
C PHE A 296 2.42 -16.26 -22.52
N SER A 297 3.05 -15.96 -23.65
CA SER A 297 2.35 -15.71 -24.91
C SER A 297 1.55 -16.94 -25.38
N LYS A 298 2.17 -18.13 -25.37
CA LYS A 298 1.50 -19.39 -25.77
C LYS A 298 0.28 -19.68 -24.90
N ALA A 299 0.37 -19.41 -23.60
CA ALA A 299 -0.73 -19.62 -22.65
C ALA A 299 -1.72 -18.45 -22.60
N LYS A 300 -1.51 -17.35 -23.34
CA LYS A 300 -2.30 -16.11 -23.23
C LYS A 300 -2.41 -15.62 -21.79
N VAL A 301 -1.29 -15.58 -21.08
CA VAL A 301 -1.12 -14.95 -19.77
C VAL A 301 -0.50 -13.59 -20.00
N ASN A 302 -1.15 -12.54 -19.52
CA ASN A 302 -0.68 -11.17 -19.71
C ASN A 302 0.48 -10.88 -18.78
N LEU A 303 1.59 -10.36 -19.32
CA LEU A 303 2.73 -9.84 -18.57
C LEU A 303 2.45 -8.35 -18.28
N LEU A 304 2.34 -8.02 -17.00
CA LEU A 304 1.98 -6.67 -16.56
C LEU A 304 3.19 -5.75 -16.41
N ARG A 305 4.34 -6.34 -16.06
CA ARG A 305 5.59 -5.62 -15.82
C ARG A 305 6.79 -6.53 -16.06
N ILE A 306 7.86 -5.97 -16.58
CA ILE A 306 9.18 -6.60 -16.59
C ILE A 306 10.24 -5.52 -16.39
N GLU A 307 11.21 -5.81 -15.53
CA GLU A 307 12.31 -4.91 -15.23
C GLU A 307 13.58 -5.70 -14.98
N SER A 308 14.69 -5.22 -15.51
CA SER A 308 16.02 -5.80 -15.29
C SER A 308 16.71 -5.15 -14.10
N HIS A 309 17.33 -5.96 -13.26
CA HIS A 309 18.14 -5.55 -12.12
C HIS A 309 19.53 -6.17 -12.23
N PRO A 310 20.64 -5.37 -12.21
CA PRO A 310 21.99 -5.92 -12.33
C PRO A 310 22.33 -6.81 -11.13
N MET A 311 22.96 -7.96 -11.37
CA MET A 311 23.48 -8.82 -10.31
C MET A 311 24.77 -8.24 -9.74
N ARG A 312 24.84 -8.08 -8.41
CA ARG A 312 26.05 -7.58 -7.75
C ARG A 312 27.23 -8.56 -7.82
N GLU A 313 26.95 -9.85 -7.81
CA GLU A 313 27.96 -10.93 -7.73
C GLU A 313 28.49 -11.35 -9.09
N ARG A 314 27.80 -11.04 -10.16
CA ARG A 314 28.16 -11.40 -11.53
C ARG A 314 28.02 -10.21 -12.46
N ILE A 315 29.14 -9.65 -12.85
CA ILE A 315 29.21 -8.49 -13.75
C ILE A 315 28.55 -8.86 -15.08
N TRP A 316 27.61 -8.02 -15.54
CA TRP A 316 26.84 -8.16 -16.79
C TRP A 316 25.77 -9.27 -16.79
N GLU A 317 25.49 -9.95 -15.70
CA GLU A 317 24.29 -10.80 -15.56
C GLU A 317 23.14 -9.99 -14.93
N TYR A 318 21.91 -10.28 -15.40
CA TYR A 318 20.71 -9.58 -14.97
C TYR A 318 19.70 -10.51 -14.33
N LEU A 319 19.11 -10.06 -13.25
CA LEU A 319 17.87 -10.59 -12.71
C LEU A 319 16.70 -9.81 -13.32
N PHE A 320 15.63 -10.50 -13.62
CA PHE A 320 14.40 -9.91 -14.12
C PHE A 320 13.30 -10.03 -13.08
N PHE A 321 12.74 -8.90 -12.67
CA PHE A 321 11.49 -8.84 -11.94
C PHE A 321 10.36 -8.82 -12.96
N ALA A 322 9.36 -9.69 -12.81
CA ALA A 322 8.18 -9.70 -13.67
C ALA A 322 6.91 -9.91 -12.87
N ASP A 323 5.86 -9.18 -13.23
CA ASP A 323 4.52 -9.35 -12.72
C ASP A 323 3.60 -9.82 -13.85
N PHE A 324 2.73 -10.78 -13.59
CA PHE A 324 1.77 -11.30 -14.58
C PHE A 324 0.41 -11.61 -13.94
N GLU A 325 -0.63 -11.67 -14.78
CA GLU A 325 -1.99 -11.98 -14.35
C GLU A 325 -2.16 -13.46 -14.01
N GLY A 326 -2.91 -13.71 -12.93
CA GLY A 326 -3.26 -15.04 -12.44
C GLY A 326 -2.43 -15.49 -11.25
N HIS A 327 -2.91 -16.53 -10.58
CA HIS A 327 -2.29 -17.11 -9.40
C HIS A 327 -1.39 -18.30 -9.77
N ALA A 328 -0.22 -18.43 -9.13
CA ALA A 328 0.75 -19.49 -9.43
C ALA A 328 0.18 -20.91 -9.25
N GLU A 329 -0.82 -21.10 -8.38
CA GLU A 329 -1.47 -22.41 -8.17
C GLU A 329 -2.55 -22.74 -9.21
N GLU A 330 -2.97 -21.80 -10.05
CA GLU A 330 -3.90 -22.08 -11.13
C GLU A 330 -3.24 -22.94 -12.21
N LYS A 331 -3.98 -23.87 -12.78
CA LYS A 331 -3.45 -24.84 -13.77
C LYS A 331 -2.70 -24.16 -14.93
N LYS A 332 -3.24 -23.03 -15.40
CA LYS A 332 -2.70 -22.28 -16.53
C LYS A 332 -1.35 -21.67 -16.20
N THR A 333 -1.26 -20.91 -15.12
CA THR A 333 -0.06 -20.19 -14.67
C THR A 333 0.99 -21.15 -14.11
N ALA A 334 0.59 -22.20 -13.39
CA ALA A 334 1.49 -23.27 -12.95
C ALA A 334 2.19 -23.98 -14.12
N LYS A 335 1.49 -24.16 -15.25
CA LYS A 335 2.10 -24.70 -16.49
C LYS A 335 3.12 -23.72 -17.05
N VAL A 336 2.77 -22.42 -17.14
CA VAL A 336 3.68 -21.37 -17.61
C VAL A 336 4.96 -21.34 -16.80
N LEU A 337 4.86 -21.34 -15.46
CA LEU A 337 6.02 -21.30 -14.58
C LEU A 337 6.92 -22.55 -14.72
N ARG A 338 6.33 -23.73 -14.87
CA ARG A 338 7.11 -24.95 -15.14
C ARG A 338 7.85 -24.89 -16.47
N GLU A 339 7.20 -24.47 -17.56
CA GLU A 339 7.83 -24.30 -18.85
C GLU A 339 8.92 -23.21 -18.82
N MET A 340 8.67 -22.11 -18.17
CA MET A 340 9.63 -21.01 -17.99
C MET A 340 10.88 -21.48 -17.24
N ASN A 341 10.72 -22.32 -16.22
CA ASN A 341 11.84 -22.83 -15.41
C ASN A 341 12.88 -23.60 -16.24
N SER A 342 12.48 -24.21 -17.35
CA SER A 342 13.43 -24.91 -18.27
C SER A 342 14.28 -23.94 -19.10
N TRP A 343 13.91 -22.66 -19.19
CA TRP A 343 14.60 -21.62 -19.94
C TRP A 343 15.32 -20.59 -19.03
N THR A 344 15.31 -20.82 -17.72
CA THR A 344 15.91 -19.91 -16.73
C THR A 344 17.01 -20.63 -15.95
N THR A 345 18.04 -19.88 -15.54
CA THR A 345 19.08 -20.38 -14.63
C THR A 345 18.66 -20.25 -13.17
N PHE A 346 17.69 -19.38 -12.91
CA PHE A 346 17.11 -19.13 -11.60
C PHE A 346 15.67 -18.67 -11.77
N LEU A 347 14.75 -19.19 -10.95
CA LEU A 347 13.36 -18.75 -10.89
C LEU A 347 12.87 -18.81 -9.44
N LYS A 348 12.40 -17.66 -8.92
CA LYS A 348 11.82 -17.51 -7.59
C LYS A 348 10.43 -16.91 -7.71
N ASN A 349 9.42 -17.58 -7.16
CA ASN A 349 8.11 -16.98 -6.94
C ASN A 349 8.19 -16.06 -5.72
N LEU A 350 7.96 -14.76 -5.92
CA LEU A 350 7.94 -13.76 -4.87
C LEU A 350 6.58 -13.68 -4.16
N GLY A 351 5.52 -14.17 -4.78
CA GLY A 351 4.17 -14.24 -4.23
C GLY A 351 3.10 -14.12 -5.31
N SER A 352 1.96 -14.77 -5.03
CA SER A 352 0.70 -14.56 -5.75
C SER A 352 -0.28 -13.95 -4.77
N TYR A 353 -0.99 -12.89 -5.19
CA TYR A 353 -1.81 -12.07 -4.31
C TYR A 353 -2.96 -11.43 -5.10
N PRO A 354 -4.05 -11.04 -4.40
CA PRO A 354 -5.15 -10.32 -5.03
C PRO A 354 -4.64 -9.05 -5.71
N ARG A 355 -5.14 -8.80 -6.89
CA ARG A 355 -4.79 -7.59 -7.65
C ARG A 355 -5.26 -6.35 -6.90
N GLY A 356 -4.37 -5.38 -6.70
CA GLY A 356 -4.67 -4.11 -6.08
C GLY A 356 -5.48 -3.21 -7.00
N GLU A 357 -6.39 -2.45 -6.42
CA GLU A 357 -7.14 -1.45 -7.17
C GLU A 357 -6.24 -0.23 -7.44
N GLN A 358 -6.16 0.17 -8.69
CA GLN A 358 -5.57 1.45 -9.07
C GLN A 358 -6.63 2.52 -8.80
N SER A 359 -6.40 3.32 -7.73
CA SER A 359 -7.29 4.42 -7.33
C SER A 359 -7.10 5.65 -8.19
#